data_cadd3ce5fe377553423955b0cb347f11
#
_entry.id   cadd3ce5fe377553423955b0cb347f11
#
_cell.length_a   1.000
_cell.length_b   1.000
_cell.length_c   1.000
_cell.angle_alpha   90.00
_cell.angle_beta   90.00
_cell.angle_gamma   90.00
#
_symmetry.space_group_name_H-M   'P 1'
#
loop_
_entity.id
_entity.type
_entity.pdbx_description
1 polymer ?
#
loop_
_entity_poly.entity_id
_entity_poly.type
_entity_poly.pdbx_seq_one_letter_code
_entity_poly.pdbx_strand_id
1 'polypeptide(L)'
;GSSLVPSPARGIIACLIIQMFYLLILLLQMKIIKHITDLNEAVNSENELGFVPTMGNLHKGHESLIKISKKKCKKTIVSIFVNPTQFNNKEDYKIYPKSLNKDLKMLKRLKVNYVYIPTVSQIYKKVETSKISLKKSEIILCAKFRKGHFEGVLDVLNRFVKLISPKMIFMGEKDYQQYFLVKKFIEKRYKSKVYMSKTIRNTNNVALSSRNSQLNQTNLKIAGLITNRLFNLKHSINRNKNKSNNLIIRIKKELIKKFDIKIDYLECRNLNNLSTDLYNKPYKIFVAYYLNSIRLIDNF
;
A
#
# COMPACT_ATOMS: atom_id res chain seq x y z
N GLY A 1 35.96 47.90 -38.84
CA GLY A 1 34.91 47.24 -38.08
C GLY A 1 34.63 45.86 -38.68
N SER A 2 35.16 44.77 -38.09
CA SER A 2 34.86 43.41 -38.47
C SER A 2 33.56 42.98 -37.79
N SER A 3 32.46 42.85 -38.53
CA SER A 3 31.20 42.26 -38.09
C SER A 3 31.40 40.76 -37.94
N LEU A 4 31.41 40.26 -36.71
CA LEU A 4 31.35 38.83 -36.39
C LEU A 4 29.96 38.31 -36.74
N VAL A 5 29.79 37.76 -37.93
CA VAL A 5 28.63 36.98 -38.32
C VAL A 5 28.70 35.63 -37.54
N PRO A 6 27.69 35.29 -36.73
CA PRO A 6 27.71 33.99 -36.03
C PRO A 6 27.78 32.86 -37.03
N SER A 7 28.75 31.96 -36.86
CA SER A 7 28.89 30.76 -37.69
C SER A 7 27.59 29.91 -37.62
N PRO A 8 26.99 29.50 -38.77
CA PRO A 8 25.77 28.72 -38.82
C PRO A 8 25.88 27.40 -38.00
N ALA A 9 27.04 26.84 -37.83
CA ALA A 9 27.29 25.67 -37.00
C ALA A 9 26.97 25.89 -35.50
N ARG A 10 27.23 27.11 -34.96
CA ARG A 10 26.87 27.42 -33.55
C ARG A 10 25.38 27.48 -33.30
N GLY A 11 24.59 27.96 -34.28
CA GLY A 11 23.13 27.97 -34.18
C GLY A 11 22.51 26.58 -34.18
N ILE A 12 23.02 25.67 -35.00
CA ILE A 12 22.57 24.27 -35.10
C ILE A 12 22.88 23.52 -33.81
N ILE A 13 24.08 23.68 -33.24
CA ILE A 13 24.46 23.04 -31.97
C ILE A 13 23.59 23.57 -30.81
N ALA A 14 23.34 24.86 -30.72
CA ALA A 14 22.47 25.42 -29.70
C ALA A 14 21.02 24.90 -29.82
N CYS A 15 20.47 24.76 -31.03
CA CYS A 15 19.16 24.21 -31.29
C CYS A 15 19.05 22.73 -30.86
N LEU A 16 20.06 21.90 -31.19
CA LEU A 16 20.14 20.51 -30.78
C LEU A 16 20.24 20.34 -29.27
N ILE A 17 21.01 21.19 -28.58
CA ILE A 17 21.12 21.19 -27.12
C ILE A 17 19.77 21.55 -26.49
N ILE A 18 19.09 22.58 -26.98
CA ILE A 18 17.76 23.00 -26.49
C ILE A 18 16.74 21.88 -26.73
N GLN A 19 16.75 21.26 -27.89
CA GLN A 19 15.87 20.15 -28.23
C GLN A 19 16.13 18.92 -27.37
N MET A 20 17.40 18.61 -27.10
CA MET A 20 17.82 17.54 -26.18
C MET A 20 17.41 17.84 -24.72
N PHE A 21 17.57 19.08 -24.25
CA PHE A 21 17.06 19.51 -22.94
C PHE A 21 15.53 19.46 -22.84
N TYR A 22 14.82 19.86 -23.88
CA TYR A 22 13.36 19.79 -23.95
C TYR A 22 12.88 18.33 -23.91
N LEU A 23 13.53 17.44 -24.67
CA LEU A 23 13.28 15.99 -24.65
C LEU A 23 13.57 15.39 -23.27
N LEU A 24 14.67 15.81 -22.64
CA LEU A 24 15.04 15.37 -21.28
C LEU A 24 14.02 15.83 -20.23
N ILE A 25 13.51 17.07 -20.34
CA ILE A 25 12.45 17.60 -19.47
C ILE A 25 11.15 16.83 -19.69
N LEU A 26 10.77 16.52 -20.92
CA LEU A 26 9.58 15.70 -21.25
C LEU A 26 9.72 14.28 -20.69
N LEU A 27 10.90 13.67 -20.78
CA LEU A 27 11.19 12.33 -20.22
C LEU A 27 11.18 12.32 -18.69
N LEU A 28 11.40 13.47 -18.05
CA LEU A 28 11.38 13.64 -16.59
C LEU A 28 10.00 14.01 -16.04
N GLN A 29 9.01 14.29 -16.92
CA GLN A 29 7.66 14.63 -16.46
C GLN A 29 6.88 13.38 -16.04
N MET A 30 6.19 13.48 -14.90
CA MET A 30 5.24 12.48 -14.43
C MET A 30 4.06 12.39 -15.41
N LYS A 31 3.89 11.25 -16.10
CA LYS A 31 2.75 11.02 -17.01
C LYS A 31 1.53 10.57 -16.19
N ILE A 32 0.43 11.32 -16.27
CA ILE A 32 -0.86 10.94 -15.68
C ILE A 32 -1.65 10.19 -16.74
N ILE A 33 -2.04 8.96 -16.41
CA ILE A 33 -2.69 8.01 -17.31
C ILE A 33 -4.11 7.78 -16.79
N LYS A 34 -5.10 8.00 -17.65
CA LYS A 34 -6.52 7.80 -17.33
C LYS A 34 -7.18 6.73 -18.19
N HIS A 35 -6.59 6.36 -19.32
CA HIS A 35 -7.14 5.38 -20.25
C HIS A 35 -6.22 4.17 -20.40
N ILE A 36 -6.82 3.00 -20.72
CA ILE A 36 -6.07 1.74 -20.89
C ILE A 36 -5.13 1.81 -22.11
N THR A 37 -5.52 2.49 -23.17
CA THR A 37 -4.70 2.73 -24.35
C THR A 37 -3.39 3.40 -24.00
N ASP A 38 -3.48 4.54 -23.27
CA ASP A 38 -2.32 5.32 -22.83
C ASP A 38 -1.45 4.52 -21.84
N LEU A 39 -2.09 3.64 -21.02
CA LEU A 39 -1.37 2.74 -20.12
C LEU A 39 -0.54 1.74 -20.92
N ASN A 40 -1.15 1.07 -21.90
CA ASN A 40 -0.46 0.09 -22.74
C ASN A 40 0.75 0.70 -23.43
N GLU A 41 0.60 1.88 -24.04
CA GLU A 41 1.71 2.62 -24.65
C GLU A 41 2.84 2.92 -23.63
N ALA A 42 2.46 3.36 -22.41
CA ALA A 42 3.43 3.74 -21.38
C ALA A 42 4.21 2.56 -20.82
N VAL A 43 3.62 1.35 -20.76
CA VAL A 43 4.23 0.19 -20.10
C VAL A 43 4.77 -0.85 -21.05
N ASN A 44 4.43 -0.82 -22.35
CA ASN A 44 4.74 -1.86 -23.33
C ASN A 44 6.25 -2.12 -23.50
N SER A 45 7.08 -1.10 -23.33
CA SER A 45 8.55 -1.20 -23.41
C SER A 45 9.26 -1.30 -22.06
N GLU A 46 8.50 -1.39 -20.94
CA GLU A 46 9.05 -1.26 -19.60
C GLU A 46 9.27 -2.60 -18.91
N ASN A 47 10.49 -3.16 -19.03
CA ASN A 47 10.85 -4.45 -18.43
C ASN A 47 11.17 -4.38 -16.93
N GLU A 48 11.45 -3.19 -16.37
CA GLU A 48 11.87 -3.00 -14.98
C GLU A 48 10.95 -2.03 -14.23
N LEU A 49 9.64 -2.25 -14.36
CA LEU A 49 8.61 -1.41 -13.78
C LEU A 49 8.27 -1.83 -12.35
N GLY A 50 8.35 -0.89 -11.41
CA GLY A 50 7.85 -1.04 -10.05
C GLY A 50 6.42 -0.53 -9.93
N PHE A 51 5.54 -1.28 -9.29
CA PHE A 51 4.13 -0.92 -9.09
C PHE A 51 3.82 -0.68 -7.62
N VAL A 52 3.22 0.46 -7.32
CA VAL A 52 2.73 0.84 -5.98
C VAL A 52 1.21 1.01 -6.05
N PRO A 53 0.42 -0.02 -5.70
CA PRO A 53 -1.04 0.08 -5.67
C PRO A 53 -1.49 0.93 -4.49
N THR A 54 -2.35 1.94 -4.75
CA THR A 54 -2.94 2.79 -3.70
C THR A 54 -4.41 3.09 -3.98
N MET A 55 -5.12 3.48 -2.94
CA MET A 55 -6.48 4.01 -3.04
C MET A 55 -6.52 5.55 -2.93
N GLY A 56 -5.38 6.23 -3.03
CA GLY A 56 -5.28 7.67 -2.80
C GLY A 56 -5.17 8.04 -1.32
N ASN A 57 -5.32 9.33 -1.02
CA ASN A 57 -5.06 9.94 0.28
C ASN A 57 -3.67 9.57 0.82
N LEU A 58 -2.67 9.87 -0.02
CA LEU A 58 -1.28 9.44 0.18
C LEU A 58 -0.67 10.08 1.42
N HIS A 59 0.19 9.33 2.09
CA HIS A 59 0.91 9.76 3.30
C HIS A 59 2.36 9.25 3.28
N LYS A 60 3.17 9.59 4.27
CA LYS A 60 4.59 9.19 4.38
C LYS A 60 4.82 7.68 4.26
N GLY A 61 3.86 6.84 4.62
CA GLY A 61 3.91 5.39 4.37
C GLY A 61 3.95 5.06 2.87
N HIS A 62 3.08 5.67 2.06
CA HIS A 62 3.09 5.52 0.61
C HIS A 62 4.36 6.14 -0.02
N GLU A 63 4.81 7.29 0.51
CA GLU A 63 6.08 7.90 0.09
C GLU A 63 7.27 6.93 0.26
N SER A 64 7.32 6.19 1.37
CA SER A 64 8.33 5.16 1.62
C SER A 64 8.31 4.06 0.55
N LEU A 65 7.11 3.54 0.21
CA LEU A 65 6.94 2.52 -0.85
C LEU A 65 7.48 3.03 -2.19
N ILE A 66 7.12 4.26 -2.56
CA ILE A 66 7.55 4.89 -3.83
C ILE A 66 9.08 5.05 -3.85
N LYS A 67 9.68 5.54 -2.76
CA LYS A 67 11.15 5.69 -2.67
C LYS A 67 11.88 4.36 -2.82
N ILE A 68 11.33 3.27 -2.24
CA ILE A 68 11.90 1.92 -2.37
C ILE A 68 11.70 1.40 -3.81
N SER A 69 10.52 1.60 -4.40
CA SER A 69 10.27 1.24 -5.80
C SER A 69 11.30 1.89 -6.73
N LYS A 70 11.53 3.20 -6.59
CA LYS A 70 12.52 3.94 -7.38
C LYS A 70 13.97 3.49 -7.17
N LYS A 71 14.30 2.89 -6.03
CA LYS A 71 15.64 2.32 -5.79
C LYS A 71 15.80 0.94 -6.40
N LYS A 72 14.70 0.18 -6.56
CA LYS A 72 14.74 -1.22 -7.00
C LYS A 72 14.34 -1.44 -8.46
N CYS A 73 13.68 -0.46 -9.06
CA CYS A 73 13.17 -0.52 -10.44
C CYS A 73 13.56 0.75 -11.19
N LYS A 74 13.74 0.63 -12.51
CA LYS A 74 14.09 1.77 -13.38
C LYS A 74 12.99 2.81 -13.44
N LYS A 75 11.73 2.37 -13.50
CA LYS A 75 10.55 3.24 -13.50
C LYS A 75 9.54 2.80 -12.46
N THR A 76 8.73 3.73 -11.98
CA THR A 76 7.69 3.47 -10.99
C THR A 76 6.35 3.96 -11.50
N ILE A 77 5.34 3.07 -11.45
CA ILE A 77 3.94 3.40 -11.64
C ILE A 77 3.19 3.33 -10.31
N VAL A 78 2.37 4.33 -10.03
CA VAL A 78 1.48 4.39 -8.85
C VAL A 78 0.05 4.38 -9.34
N SER A 79 -0.80 3.47 -8.85
CA SER A 79 -2.24 3.59 -9.09
C SER A 79 -2.92 4.40 -8.00
N ILE A 80 -3.92 5.21 -8.38
CA ILE A 80 -4.88 5.83 -7.46
C ILE A 80 -6.26 5.31 -7.85
N PHE A 81 -6.73 4.27 -7.15
CA PHE A 81 -8.01 3.63 -7.46
C PHE A 81 -8.71 3.15 -6.19
N VAL A 82 -9.82 3.81 -5.84
CA VAL A 82 -10.67 3.37 -4.72
C VAL A 82 -11.51 2.21 -5.22
N ASN A 83 -11.07 0.98 -4.91
CA ASN A 83 -11.69 -0.23 -5.40
C ASN A 83 -13.00 -0.55 -4.68
N PRO A 84 -14.18 -0.51 -5.33
CA PRO A 84 -15.46 -0.74 -4.66
C PRO A 84 -15.61 -2.17 -4.12
N THR A 85 -15.02 -3.17 -4.78
CA THR A 85 -15.23 -4.60 -4.45
C THR A 85 -14.57 -5.05 -3.15
N GLN A 86 -13.62 -4.26 -2.62
CA GLN A 86 -12.95 -4.57 -1.35
C GLN A 86 -13.62 -3.92 -0.11
N PHE A 87 -14.74 -3.18 -0.30
CA PHE A 87 -15.47 -2.59 0.79
C PHE A 87 -16.69 -3.44 1.14
N ASN A 88 -16.81 -3.83 2.42
CA ASN A 88 -17.96 -4.59 2.91
C ASN A 88 -19.16 -3.70 3.18
N ASN A 89 -18.93 -2.43 3.45
CA ASN A 89 -19.95 -1.42 3.75
C ASN A 89 -19.89 -0.32 2.69
N LYS A 90 -21.04 -0.01 2.07
CA LYS A 90 -21.19 1.09 1.10
C LYS A 90 -20.86 2.45 1.73
N GLU A 91 -21.13 2.62 3.02
CA GLU A 91 -20.79 3.84 3.77
C GLU A 91 -19.27 4.05 3.88
N ASP A 92 -18.50 3.00 4.27
CA ASP A 92 -17.02 3.06 4.33
C ASP A 92 -16.43 3.42 2.95
N TYR A 93 -17.04 2.94 1.86
CA TYR A 93 -16.66 3.33 0.50
C TYR A 93 -16.93 4.79 0.17
N LYS A 94 -18.12 5.30 0.56
CA LYS A 94 -18.52 6.69 0.31
C LYS A 94 -17.66 7.70 1.07
N ILE A 95 -17.39 7.42 2.35
CA ILE A 95 -16.63 8.31 3.25
C ILE A 95 -15.11 8.11 3.14
N TYR A 96 -14.63 7.16 2.28
CA TYR A 96 -13.21 6.94 2.14
C TYR A 96 -12.51 8.22 1.67
N PRO A 97 -11.45 8.68 2.37
CA PRO A 97 -10.86 9.99 2.09
C PRO A 97 -10.21 10.02 0.70
N LYS A 98 -10.54 11.07 -0.06
CA LYS A 98 -10.03 11.32 -1.42
C LYS A 98 -9.35 12.69 -1.45
N SER A 99 -8.14 12.74 -1.98
CA SER A 99 -7.32 13.96 -2.01
C SER A 99 -6.46 14.05 -3.27
N LEU A 100 -7.06 13.83 -4.46
CA LEU A 100 -6.34 13.66 -5.72
C LEU A 100 -5.30 14.77 -5.97
N ASN A 101 -5.66 16.05 -5.76
CA ASN A 101 -4.71 17.16 -5.99
C ASN A 101 -3.50 17.10 -5.04
N LYS A 102 -3.70 16.75 -3.75
CA LYS A 102 -2.61 16.54 -2.79
C LYS A 102 -1.76 15.34 -3.18
N ASP A 103 -2.40 14.26 -3.61
CA ASP A 103 -1.74 13.04 -4.04
C ASP A 103 -0.85 13.31 -5.27
N LEU A 104 -1.37 13.97 -6.29
CA LEU A 104 -0.59 14.34 -7.48
C LEU A 104 0.59 15.27 -7.16
N LYS A 105 0.41 16.26 -6.26
CA LYS A 105 1.52 17.10 -5.78
C LYS A 105 2.62 16.28 -5.12
N MET A 106 2.26 15.30 -4.27
CA MET A 106 3.22 14.41 -3.62
C MET A 106 3.95 13.55 -4.66
N LEU A 107 3.22 12.92 -5.61
CA LEU A 107 3.79 12.06 -6.64
C LEU A 107 4.74 12.83 -7.57
N LYS A 108 4.39 14.06 -7.95
CA LYS A 108 5.26 14.97 -8.72
C LYS A 108 6.55 15.29 -7.97
N ARG A 109 6.45 15.66 -6.67
CA ARG A 109 7.63 15.89 -5.81
C ARG A 109 8.54 14.67 -5.73
N LEU A 110 7.96 13.48 -5.67
CA LEU A 110 8.69 12.21 -5.64
C LEU A 110 9.22 11.78 -7.01
N LYS A 111 8.95 12.56 -8.07
CA LYS A 111 9.36 12.28 -9.44
C LYS A 111 8.96 10.85 -9.87
N VAL A 112 7.68 10.49 -9.64
CA VAL A 112 7.09 9.23 -10.11
C VAL A 112 6.96 9.30 -11.63
N ASN A 113 7.24 8.20 -12.32
CA ASN A 113 7.18 8.18 -13.79
C ASN A 113 5.74 8.16 -14.31
N TYR A 114 4.91 7.28 -13.73
CA TYR A 114 3.54 7.04 -14.18
C TYR A 114 2.55 7.05 -13.02
N VAL A 115 1.43 7.73 -13.21
CA VAL A 115 0.29 7.70 -12.26
C VAL A 115 -0.93 7.19 -13.03
N TYR A 116 -1.45 6.04 -12.66
CA TYR A 116 -2.62 5.45 -13.28
C TYR A 116 -3.88 5.68 -12.44
N ILE A 117 -4.88 6.33 -13.03
CA ILE A 117 -6.13 6.72 -12.36
C ILE A 117 -7.31 6.17 -13.19
N PRO A 118 -7.57 4.86 -13.13
CA PRO A 118 -8.64 4.25 -13.92
C PRO A 118 -10.03 4.54 -13.34
N THR A 119 -11.04 4.38 -14.19
CA THR A 119 -12.44 4.26 -13.76
C THR A 119 -12.77 2.83 -13.37
N VAL A 120 -13.89 2.64 -12.65
CA VAL A 120 -14.38 1.30 -12.28
C VAL A 120 -14.68 0.46 -13.51
N SER A 121 -15.30 1.05 -14.55
CA SER A 121 -15.62 0.37 -15.80
C SER A 121 -14.40 -0.09 -16.59
N GLN A 122 -13.28 0.61 -16.49
CA GLN A 122 -12.02 0.19 -17.12
C GLN A 122 -11.39 -1.04 -16.45
N ILE A 123 -11.51 -1.14 -15.11
CA ILE A 123 -10.96 -2.26 -14.35
C ILE A 123 -11.91 -3.46 -14.40
N TYR A 124 -13.22 -3.23 -14.31
CA TYR A 124 -14.26 -4.26 -14.22
C TYR A 124 -15.12 -4.33 -15.48
N LYS A 125 -14.49 -4.46 -16.66
CA LYS A 125 -15.24 -4.77 -17.91
C LYS A 125 -15.98 -6.10 -17.73
N LYS A 126 -17.22 -6.20 -18.26
CA LYS A 126 -18.22 -7.27 -18.05
C LYS A 126 -17.76 -8.74 -18.22
N VAL A 127 -16.57 -9.03 -18.71
CA VAL A 127 -16.26 -10.33 -19.32
C VAL A 127 -15.47 -11.31 -18.44
N GLU A 128 -14.87 -10.91 -17.30
CA GLU A 128 -14.13 -11.88 -16.49
C GLU A 128 -14.44 -11.73 -14.98
N THR A 129 -15.43 -12.44 -14.51
CA THR A 129 -15.55 -12.75 -13.08
C THR A 129 -14.59 -13.88 -12.73
N SER A 130 -13.32 -13.60 -12.50
CA SER A 130 -12.46 -14.57 -11.86
C SER A 130 -12.98 -14.77 -10.43
N LYS A 131 -13.66 -15.87 -10.16
CA LYS A 131 -14.11 -16.24 -8.81
C LYS A 131 -12.87 -16.53 -7.95
N ILE A 132 -12.27 -15.48 -7.40
CA ILE A 132 -11.20 -15.63 -6.43
C ILE A 132 -11.85 -15.91 -5.09
N SER A 133 -11.49 -17.01 -4.46
CA SER A 133 -11.93 -17.39 -3.12
C SER A 133 -10.74 -17.66 -2.22
N LEU A 134 -10.86 -17.30 -0.95
CA LEU A 134 -9.88 -17.66 0.07
C LEU A 134 -10.10 -19.12 0.52
N LYS A 135 -9.01 -19.78 0.86
CA LYS A 135 -9.08 -21.08 1.54
C LYS A 135 -9.62 -20.88 2.96
N LYS A 136 -10.28 -21.89 3.53
CA LYS A 136 -10.80 -21.88 4.91
C LYS A 136 -9.73 -21.46 5.94
N SER A 137 -8.48 -21.91 5.76
CA SER A 137 -7.34 -21.55 6.60
C SER A 137 -6.86 -20.07 6.47
N GLU A 138 -7.30 -19.37 5.43
CA GLU A 138 -6.96 -17.95 5.17
C GLU A 138 -8.02 -17.00 5.72
N ILE A 139 -9.21 -17.52 6.13
CA ILE A 139 -10.31 -16.76 6.73
C ILE A 139 -10.02 -16.54 8.22
N ILE A 140 -8.97 -15.79 8.49
CA ILE A 140 -8.48 -15.41 9.82
C ILE A 140 -8.27 -13.89 9.89
N LEU A 141 -8.02 -13.34 11.06
CA LEU A 141 -7.73 -11.90 11.25
C LEU A 141 -8.76 -11.02 10.51
N CYS A 142 -8.29 -10.10 9.65
CA CYS A 142 -9.16 -9.21 8.87
C CYS A 142 -10.14 -9.98 7.97
N ALA A 143 -9.76 -11.11 7.37
CA ALA A 143 -10.63 -11.89 6.50
C ALA A 143 -11.87 -12.41 7.25
N LYS A 144 -11.74 -12.76 8.53
CA LYS A 144 -12.86 -13.22 9.38
C LYS A 144 -13.89 -12.10 9.63
N PHE A 145 -13.44 -10.85 9.74
CA PHE A 145 -14.28 -9.70 10.10
C PHE A 145 -14.70 -8.86 8.88
N ARG A 146 -14.09 -9.11 7.72
CA ARG A 146 -14.32 -8.38 6.48
C ARG A 146 -14.55 -9.36 5.33
N LYS A 147 -15.70 -10.01 5.32
CA LYS A 147 -16.05 -11.02 4.30
C LYS A 147 -15.99 -10.43 2.89
N GLY A 148 -15.27 -11.08 1.96
CA GLY A 148 -15.11 -10.62 0.57
C GLY A 148 -14.02 -9.56 0.36
N HIS A 149 -13.46 -8.98 1.42
CA HIS A 149 -12.47 -7.92 1.33
C HIS A 149 -11.21 -8.34 0.57
N PHE A 150 -10.61 -9.45 0.95
CA PHE A 150 -9.36 -9.90 0.31
C PHE A 150 -9.60 -10.50 -1.06
N GLU A 151 -10.76 -11.10 -1.29
CA GLU A 151 -11.17 -11.52 -2.62
C GLU A 151 -11.20 -10.31 -3.56
N GLY A 152 -11.78 -9.19 -3.12
CA GLY A 152 -11.76 -7.93 -3.87
C GLY A 152 -10.36 -7.35 -4.07
N VAL A 153 -9.48 -7.44 -3.04
CA VAL A 153 -8.08 -7.00 -3.17
C VAL A 153 -7.31 -7.87 -4.15
N LEU A 154 -7.47 -9.18 -4.09
CA LEU A 154 -6.79 -10.10 -4.99
C LEU A 154 -7.28 -9.94 -6.43
N ASP A 155 -8.58 -9.72 -6.64
CA ASP A 155 -9.14 -9.51 -7.97
C ASP A 155 -8.63 -8.21 -8.61
N VAL A 156 -8.67 -7.09 -7.88
CA VAL A 156 -8.16 -5.82 -8.44
C VAL A 156 -6.68 -5.87 -8.74
N LEU A 157 -5.88 -6.49 -7.88
CA LEU A 157 -4.43 -6.64 -8.12
C LEU A 157 -4.14 -7.60 -9.27
N ASN A 158 -4.90 -8.68 -9.40
CA ASN A 158 -4.84 -9.57 -10.57
C ASN A 158 -5.05 -8.80 -11.88
N ARG A 159 -6.06 -7.93 -11.94
CA ARG A 159 -6.35 -7.08 -13.11
C ARG A 159 -5.22 -6.07 -13.36
N PHE A 160 -4.73 -5.40 -12.32
CA PHE A 160 -3.61 -4.49 -12.47
C PHE A 160 -2.33 -5.19 -12.95
N VAL A 161 -2.02 -6.36 -12.44
CA VAL A 161 -0.83 -7.11 -12.88
C VAL A 161 -0.94 -7.54 -14.34
N LYS A 162 -2.12 -7.95 -14.80
CA LYS A 162 -2.38 -8.24 -16.22
C LYS A 162 -2.18 -7.02 -17.10
N LEU A 163 -2.60 -5.83 -16.66
CA LEU A 163 -2.53 -4.58 -17.43
C LEU A 163 -1.13 -3.96 -17.42
N ILE A 164 -0.42 -4.03 -16.29
CA ILE A 164 0.83 -3.29 -16.04
C ILE A 164 2.06 -4.17 -16.25
N SER A 165 1.94 -5.48 -16.05
CA SER A 165 3.04 -6.46 -16.08
C SER A 165 4.28 -6.03 -15.27
N PRO A 166 4.13 -5.60 -13.99
CA PRO A 166 5.23 -5.03 -13.23
C PRO A 166 6.26 -6.11 -12.86
N LYS A 167 7.56 -5.73 -12.83
CA LYS A 167 8.63 -6.57 -12.26
C LYS A 167 8.43 -6.79 -10.76
N MET A 168 8.08 -5.71 -10.03
CA MET A 168 7.88 -5.75 -8.59
C MET A 168 6.64 -4.95 -8.17
N ILE A 169 5.93 -5.46 -7.15
CA ILE A 169 4.80 -4.80 -6.50
C ILE A 169 5.22 -4.46 -5.07
N PHE A 170 5.03 -3.21 -4.65
CA PHE A 170 5.45 -2.74 -3.32
C PHE A 170 4.26 -2.56 -2.40
N MET A 171 4.29 -3.23 -1.25
CA MET A 171 3.22 -3.22 -0.25
C MET A 171 3.74 -2.92 1.15
N GLY A 172 2.91 -2.30 1.98
CA GLY A 172 3.27 -1.98 3.35
C GLY A 172 3.10 -3.16 4.31
N GLU A 173 4.07 -3.35 5.22
CA GLU A 173 4.04 -4.36 6.28
C GLU A 173 2.84 -4.20 7.23
N LYS A 174 2.34 -2.97 7.42
CA LYS A 174 1.16 -2.70 8.22
C LYS A 174 -0.03 -3.59 7.83
N ASP A 175 -0.22 -3.81 6.56
CA ASP A 175 -1.27 -4.66 6.01
C ASP A 175 -0.74 -6.08 5.73
N TYR A 176 -0.07 -6.70 6.74
CA TYR A 176 0.71 -7.95 6.59
C TYR A 176 -0.13 -9.11 6.04
N GLN A 177 -1.37 -9.30 6.50
CA GLN A 177 -2.23 -10.36 5.96
C GLN A 177 -2.52 -10.12 4.47
N GLN A 178 -2.74 -8.86 4.07
CA GLN A 178 -2.89 -8.51 2.65
C GLN A 178 -1.63 -8.83 1.85
N TYR A 179 -0.47 -8.40 2.34
CA TYR A 179 0.83 -8.73 1.73
C TYR A 179 1.01 -10.24 1.57
N PHE A 180 0.75 -11.01 2.62
CA PHE A 180 0.90 -12.47 2.63
C PHE A 180 0.02 -13.14 1.55
N LEU A 181 -1.26 -12.76 1.49
CA LEU A 181 -2.21 -13.31 0.51
C LEU A 181 -1.86 -12.89 -0.92
N VAL A 182 -1.52 -11.62 -1.11
CA VAL A 182 -1.13 -11.08 -2.43
C VAL A 182 0.16 -11.72 -2.92
N LYS A 183 1.18 -11.85 -2.08
CA LYS A 183 2.44 -12.51 -2.43
C LYS A 183 2.19 -13.94 -2.90
N LYS A 184 1.45 -14.71 -2.09
CA LYS A 184 1.10 -16.11 -2.41
C LYS A 184 0.30 -16.22 -3.72
N PHE A 185 -0.63 -15.30 -3.96
CA PHE A 185 -1.48 -15.30 -5.15
C PHE A 185 -0.74 -14.87 -6.41
N ILE A 186 0.01 -13.77 -6.35
CA ILE A 186 0.68 -13.16 -7.50
C ILE A 186 1.91 -13.97 -7.91
N GLU A 187 2.80 -14.29 -6.97
CA GLU A 187 4.06 -14.98 -7.31
C GLU A 187 3.85 -16.41 -7.81
N LYS A 188 2.67 -17.00 -7.53
CA LYS A 188 2.28 -18.30 -8.11
C LYS A 188 1.83 -18.19 -9.57
N ARG A 189 1.30 -17.03 -10.00
CA ARG A 189 0.64 -16.84 -11.31
C ARG A 189 1.45 -16.00 -12.28
N TYR A 190 2.32 -15.14 -11.76
CA TYR A 190 3.04 -14.13 -12.53
C TYR A 190 4.53 -14.15 -12.18
N LYS A 191 5.36 -13.63 -13.08
CA LYS A 191 6.79 -13.40 -12.83
C LYS A 191 7.04 -12.24 -11.84
N SER A 192 6.05 -11.41 -11.61
CA SER A 192 6.10 -10.28 -10.67
C SER A 192 6.42 -10.72 -9.25
N LYS A 193 7.35 -10.01 -8.58
CA LYS A 193 7.69 -10.23 -7.16
C LYS A 193 6.98 -9.24 -6.26
N VAL A 194 6.54 -9.68 -5.08
CA VAL A 194 5.88 -8.80 -4.10
C VAL A 194 6.86 -8.44 -2.99
N TYR A 195 7.18 -7.14 -2.89
CA TYR A 195 8.11 -6.61 -1.91
C TYR A 195 7.38 -5.96 -0.74
N MET A 196 7.78 -6.31 0.48
CA MET A 196 7.25 -5.74 1.72
C MET A 196 8.14 -4.60 2.23
N SER A 197 7.56 -3.45 2.51
CA SER A 197 8.24 -2.31 3.14
C SER A 197 7.81 -2.17 4.59
N LYS A 198 8.75 -1.85 5.47
CA LYS A 198 8.51 -1.65 6.90
C LYS A 198 7.42 -0.61 7.17
N THR A 199 6.65 -0.82 8.22
CA THR A 199 5.63 0.11 8.69
C THR A 199 6.23 1.45 9.10
N ILE A 200 5.74 2.54 8.52
CA ILE A 200 6.09 3.91 8.93
C ILE A 200 5.12 4.37 10.01
N ARG A 201 5.65 4.95 11.08
CA ARG A 201 4.89 5.41 12.25
C ARG A 201 5.03 6.91 12.44
N ASN A 202 4.06 7.53 13.12
CA ASN A 202 4.15 8.92 13.54
C ASN A 202 4.95 9.04 14.86
N THR A 203 5.05 10.26 15.40
CA THR A 203 5.75 10.56 16.67
C THR A 203 5.16 9.84 17.88
N ASN A 204 3.89 9.46 17.83
CA ASN A 204 3.21 8.67 18.87
C ASN A 204 3.27 7.15 18.60
N ASN A 205 4.15 6.70 17.72
CA ASN A 205 4.30 5.30 17.31
C ASN A 205 3.10 4.71 16.56
N VAL A 206 2.05 5.49 16.25
CA VAL A 206 0.89 5.00 15.50
C VAL A 206 1.28 4.72 14.04
N ALA A 207 0.93 3.54 13.55
CA ALA A 207 1.14 3.19 12.16
C ALA A 207 0.38 4.15 11.22
N LEU A 208 1.06 4.69 10.21
CA LEU A 208 0.43 5.61 9.27
C LEU A 208 -0.63 4.90 8.41
N SER A 209 -1.79 5.54 8.31
CA SER A 209 -2.94 5.08 7.54
C SER A 209 -3.73 6.27 7.00
N SER A 210 -4.36 6.10 5.83
CA SER A 210 -5.28 7.09 5.29
C SER A 210 -6.47 7.37 6.25
N ARG A 211 -6.84 6.41 7.11
CA ARG A 211 -7.87 6.58 8.14
C ARG A 211 -7.45 7.44 9.32
N ASN A 212 -6.15 7.69 9.52
CA ASN A 212 -5.68 8.53 10.61
C ASN A 212 -6.16 9.99 10.48
N SER A 213 -6.45 10.45 9.26
CA SER A 213 -7.02 11.79 9.03
C SER A 213 -8.46 11.96 9.56
N GLN A 214 -9.13 10.86 9.89
CA GLN A 214 -10.46 10.85 10.49
C GLN A 214 -10.43 10.86 12.02
N LEU A 215 -9.25 10.67 12.64
CA LEU A 215 -9.08 10.68 14.09
C LEU A 215 -8.86 12.10 14.60
N ASN A 216 -9.53 12.45 15.69
CA ASN A 216 -9.21 13.66 16.44
C ASN A 216 -7.92 13.49 17.26
N GLN A 217 -7.42 14.57 17.85
CA GLN A 217 -6.16 14.57 18.62
C GLN A 217 -6.21 13.61 19.84
N THR A 218 -7.35 13.51 20.52
CA THR A 218 -7.55 12.59 21.65
C THR A 218 -7.43 11.14 21.19
N ASN A 219 -8.11 10.78 20.10
CA ASN A 219 -8.05 9.42 19.55
C ASN A 219 -6.66 9.07 19.03
N LEU A 220 -5.92 10.02 18.47
CA LEU A 220 -4.53 9.81 18.08
C LEU A 220 -3.62 9.55 19.28
N LYS A 221 -3.83 10.26 20.41
CA LYS A 221 -3.11 9.98 21.67
C LYS A 221 -3.45 8.59 22.22
N ILE A 222 -4.73 8.22 22.23
CA ILE A 222 -5.17 6.87 22.66
C ILE A 222 -4.56 5.79 21.77
N ALA A 223 -4.58 5.97 20.44
CA ALA A 223 -3.93 5.03 19.51
C ALA A 223 -2.43 4.86 19.82
N GLY A 224 -1.74 5.95 20.18
CA GLY A 224 -0.34 5.92 20.61
C GLY A 224 -0.12 5.11 21.91
N LEU A 225 -0.98 5.32 22.90
CA LEU A 225 -0.92 4.56 24.16
C LEU A 225 -1.15 3.06 23.95
N ILE A 226 -2.14 2.70 23.10
CA ILE A 226 -2.41 1.31 22.70
C ILE A 226 -1.19 0.73 22.00
N THR A 227 -0.62 1.44 21.04
CA THR A 227 0.56 1.01 20.27
C THR A 227 1.74 0.73 21.21
N ASN A 228 2.06 1.65 22.12
CA ASN A 228 3.16 1.48 23.08
C ASN A 228 2.92 0.28 24.00
N ARG A 229 1.67 0.07 24.43
CA ARG A 229 1.29 -1.10 25.23
C ARG A 229 1.51 -2.42 24.48
N LEU A 230 1.25 -2.43 23.17
CA LEU A 230 1.47 -3.61 22.33
C LEU A 230 2.95 -3.84 22.02
N PHE A 231 3.79 -2.82 21.91
CA PHE A 231 5.24 -2.99 21.88
C PHE A 231 5.75 -3.66 23.15
N ASN A 232 5.30 -3.20 24.33
CA ASN A 232 5.67 -3.81 25.60
C ASN A 232 5.19 -5.27 25.71
N LEU A 233 3.99 -5.57 25.19
CA LEU A 233 3.49 -6.93 25.06
C LEU A 233 4.41 -7.79 24.20
N LYS A 234 4.87 -7.27 23.04
CA LYS A 234 5.81 -7.97 22.17
C LYS A 234 7.12 -8.30 22.89
N HIS A 235 7.68 -7.36 23.64
CA HIS A 235 8.88 -7.61 24.46
C HIS A 235 8.64 -8.71 25.52
N SER A 236 7.47 -8.70 26.18
CA SER A 236 7.12 -9.71 27.18
C SER A 236 6.98 -11.11 26.56
N ILE A 237 6.36 -11.23 25.38
CA ILE A 237 6.21 -12.50 24.68
C ILE A 237 7.56 -13.01 24.15
N ASN A 238 8.46 -12.11 23.72
CA ASN A 238 9.80 -12.52 23.28
C ASN A 238 10.60 -13.20 24.41
N ARG A 239 10.37 -12.79 25.68
CA ARG A 239 11.01 -13.42 26.85
C ARG A 239 10.42 -14.78 27.19
N ASN A 240 9.14 -15.00 26.93
CA ASN A 240 8.46 -16.27 27.21
C ASN A 240 7.29 -16.51 26.26
N LYS A 241 7.56 -17.18 25.13
CA LYS A 241 6.56 -17.48 24.10
C LYS A 241 5.44 -18.40 24.59
N ASN A 242 5.74 -19.31 25.54
CA ASN A 242 4.73 -20.25 26.07
C ASN A 242 3.58 -19.54 26.80
N LYS A 243 3.84 -18.35 27.37
CA LYS A 243 2.83 -17.54 28.05
C LYS A 243 2.09 -16.57 27.09
N SER A 244 2.36 -16.61 25.79
CA SER A 244 1.81 -15.65 24.81
C SER A 244 0.29 -15.54 24.86
N ASN A 245 -0.46 -16.66 24.90
CA ASN A 245 -1.91 -16.65 24.93
C ASN A 245 -2.47 -15.96 26.19
N ASN A 246 -1.93 -16.28 27.37
CA ASN A 246 -2.36 -15.66 28.63
C ASN A 246 -2.06 -14.17 28.65
N LEU A 247 -0.90 -13.76 28.14
CA LEU A 247 -0.53 -12.35 28.01
C LEU A 247 -1.47 -11.61 27.05
N ILE A 248 -1.78 -12.18 25.91
CA ILE A 248 -2.72 -11.63 24.91
C ILE A 248 -4.10 -11.42 25.54
N ILE A 249 -4.64 -12.44 26.21
CA ILE A 249 -5.98 -12.35 26.83
C ILE A 249 -5.99 -11.25 27.91
N ARG A 250 -4.97 -11.19 28.77
CA ARG A 250 -4.84 -10.18 29.80
C ARG A 250 -4.80 -8.77 29.23
N ILE A 251 -3.93 -8.54 28.22
CA ILE A 251 -3.77 -7.23 27.60
C ILE A 251 -5.01 -6.83 26.82
N LYS A 252 -5.68 -7.76 26.14
CA LYS A 252 -6.94 -7.48 25.45
C LYS A 252 -7.99 -6.94 26.43
N LYS A 253 -8.16 -7.60 27.59
CA LYS A 253 -9.09 -7.15 28.64
C LYS A 253 -8.70 -5.77 29.22
N GLU A 254 -7.40 -5.57 29.48
CA GLU A 254 -6.85 -4.30 29.96
C GLU A 254 -7.18 -3.13 28.99
N LEU A 255 -6.89 -3.32 27.69
CA LEU A 255 -7.11 -2.28 26.67
C LEU A 255 -8.60 -1.94 26.51
N ILE A 256 -9.47 -2.96 26.49
CA ILE A 256 -10.93 -2.75 26.41
C ILE A 256 -11.42 -1.94 27.62
N LYS A 257 -11.04 -2.33 28.86
CA LYS A 257 -11.47 -1.65 30.09
C LYS A 257 -10.92 -0.23 30.18
N LYS A 258 -9.64 -0.02 29.82
CA LYS A 258 -8.95 1.26 29.99
C LYS A 258 -9.38 2.33 28.98
N PHE A 259 -9.68 1.95 27.75
CA PHE A 259 -9.93 2.89 26.66
C PHE A 259 -11.36 2.82 26.12
N ASP A 260 -12.21 1.96 26.68
CA ASP A 260 -13.59 1.71 26.21
C ASP A 260 -13.66 1.45 24.71
N ILE A 261 -12.86 0.50 24.24
CA ILE A 261 -12.70 0.19 22.82
C ILE A 261 -13.20 -1.20 22.48
N LYS A 262 -13.71 -1.35 21.24
CA LYS A 262 -13.97 -2.66 20.65
C LYS A 262 -12.69 -3.18 20.00
N ILE A 263 -12.32 -4.44 20.26
CA ILE A 263 -11.21 -5.13 19.64
C ILE A 263 -11.76 -6.35 18.87
N ASP A 264 -11.65 -6.34 17.54
CA ASP A 264 -12.02 -7.49 16.70
C ASP A 264 -11.11 -8.67 17.01
N TYR A 265 -9.82 -8.45 16.95
CA TYR A 265 -8.81 -9.45 17.31
C TYR A 265 -7.56 -8.80 17.91
N LEU A 266 -6.92 -9.55 18.79
CA LEU A 266 -5.53 -9.35 19.25
C LEU A 266 -4.94 -10.76 19.33
N GLU A 267 -4.02 -11.10 18.44
CA GLU A 267 -3.51 -12.48 18.26
C GLU A 267 -2.05 -12.49 17.87
N CYS A 268 -1.31 -13.52 18.29
CA CYS A 268 0.00 -13.84 17.75
C CYS A 268 -0.16 -14.82 16.57
N ARG A 269 0.53 -14.54 15.49
CA ARG A 269 0.59 -15.43 14.31
C ARG A 269 2.01 -15.57 13.80
N ASN A 270 2.42 -16.78 13.43
CA ASN A 270 3.69 -16.96 12.75
C ASN A 270 3.65 -16.40 11.32
N LEU A 271 4.81 -16.03 10.80
CA LEU A 271 4.91 -15.32 9.53
C LEU A 271 5.00 -16.25 8.31
N ASN A 272 5.16 -17.56 8.53
CA ASN A 272 5.29 -18.51 7.42
C ASN A 272 3.93 -18.89 6.80
N ASN A 273 2.90 -19.04 7.65
CA ASN A 273 1.57 -19.48 7.22
C ASN A 273 0.40 -18.82 7.97
N LEU A 274 0.69 -17.88 8.85
CA LEU A 274 -0.27 -17.16 9.71
C LEU A 274 -1.05 -18.08 10.68
N SER A 275 -0.54 -19.28 11.00
CA SER A 275 -1.12 -20.11 12.05
C SER A 275 -0.75 -19.59 13.44
N THR A 276 -1.37 -20.15 14.48
CA THR A 276 -1.10 -19.83 15.90
C THR A 276 0.10 -20.57 16.48
N ASP A 277 0.65 -21.56 15.75
CA ASP A 277 1.87 -22.25 16.14
C ASP A 277 3.08 -21.32 16.01
N LEU A 278 3.66 -20.93 17.15
CA LEU A 278 4.79 -20.02 17.25
C LEU A 278 6.13 -20.70 17.53
N TYR A 279 6.14 -22.04 17.67
CA TYR A 279 7.35 -22.78 18.06
C TYR A 279 8.45 -22.60 16.99
N ASN A 280 9.59 -22.05 17.42
CA ASN A 280 10.75 -21.77 16.57
C ASN A 280 10.45 -21.02 15.24
N LYS A 281 9.37 -20.22 15.21
CA LYS A 281 8.96 -19.47 14.02
C LYS A 281 8.99 -17.95 14.27
N PRO A 282 9.32 -17.16 13.25
CA PRO A 282 9.13 -15.71 13.32
C PRO A 282 7.65 -15.42 13.44
N TYR A 283 7.28 -14.46 14.29
CA TYR A 283 5.88 -14.14 14.55
C TYR A 283 5.67 -12.63 14.72
N LYS A 284 4.41 -12.24 14.55
CA LYS A 284 3.92 -10.89 14.88
C LYS A 284 2.68 -10.97 15.76
N ILE A 285 2.46 -9.91 16.53
CA ILE A 285 1.19 -9.60 17.18
C ILE A 285 0.36 -8.83 16.15
N PHE A 286 -0.86 -9.28 15.90
CA PHE A 286 -1.82 -8.62 15.02
C PHE A 286 -2.97 -8.07 15.83
N VAL A 287 -3.39 -6.84 15.55
CA VAL A 287 -4.52 -6.19 16.22
C VAL A 287 -5.43 -5.50 15.23
N ALA A 288 -6.73 -5.57 15.50
CA ALA A 288 -7.72 -4.66 14.91
C ALA A 288 -8.66 -4.17 16.02
N TYR A 289 -8.82 -2.86 16.10
CA TYR A 289 -9.64 -2.21 17.12
C TYR A 289 -10.33 -0.97 16.56
N TYR A 290 -11.31 -0.48 17.29
CA TYR A 290 -12.05 0.72 16.91
C TYR A 290 -11.76 1.84 17.90
N LEU A 291 -11.52 3.03 17.37
CA LEU A 291 -11.63 4.29 18.12
C LEU A 291 -12.83 5.04 17.54
N ASN A 292 -13.88 5.16 18.36
CA ASN A 292 -15.22 5.50 17.88
C ASN A 292 -15.65 4.53 16.75
N SER A 293 -16.05 5.05 15.61
CA SER A 293 -16.44 4.24 14.43
C SER A 293 -15.25 3.86 13.53
N ILE A 294 -14.02 4.37 13.79
CA ILE A 294 -12.87 4.22 12.91
C ILE A 294 -12.11 2.96 13.26
N ARG A 295 -12.09 2.00 12.33
CA ARG A 295 -11.36 0.75 12.46
C ARG A 295 -9.89 0.93 12.13
N LEU A 296 -9.01 0.63 13.08
CA LEU A 296 -7.56 0.66 12.93
C LEU A 296 -6.97 -0.75 12.98
N ILE A 297 -5.91 -0.98 12.23
CA ILE A 297 -5.13 -2.22 12.28
C ILE A 297 -3.65 -1.91 12.44
N ASP A 298 -2.95 -2.83 13.10
CA ASP A 298 -1.48 -2.76 13.24
C ASP A 298 -0.90 -4.16 13.44
N ASN A 299 0.45 -4.26 13.35
CA ASN A 299 1.19 -5.47 13.72
C ASN A 299 2.57 -5.12 14.30
N PHE A 300 3.11 -6.00 15.16
CA PHE A 300 4.31 -5.76 15.97
C PHE A 300 5.29 -6.93 15.90
#